data_51f50ae4146b7b56faa3e2eadb6e3413
#
_entry.id   51f50ae4146b7b56faa3e2eadb6e3413
#
_cell.length_a   1.000
_cell.length_b   1.000
_cell.length_c   1.000
_cell.angle_alpha   90.00
_cell.angle_beta   90.00
_cell.angle_gamma   90.00
#
_symmetry.space_group_name_H-M   'P 1'
#
loop_
_entity.id
_entity.type
_entity.pdbx_description
1 polymer ?
#
loop_
_entity_poly.entity_id
_entity_poly.type
_entity_poly.pdbx_seq_one_letter_code
_entity_poly.pdbx_strand_id
1 'polypeptide(L)'
;MSQKAYLVYILKNRMNRRFIGTTENAEKELAAHNQGKYKGTKPFKPWQLEWVSAPQTRNDSIRLESALRHHKTNTDMIYTVIRDHELKGLK
;
A
#
# COMPACT_ATOMS: atom_id res chain seq x y z
N MET A 1 -21.47 4.17 -12.72
CA MET A 1 -21.08 3.04 -11.87
C MET A 1 -19.63 3.16 -11.45
N SER A 2 -19.38 2.98 -10.18
CA SER A 2 -18.00 2.99 -9.65
C SER A 2 -17.32 1.67 -9.96
N GLN A 3 -16.15 1.73 -10.56
CA GLN A 3 -15.33 0.55 -10.75
C GLN A 3 -14.40 0.36 -9.57
N LYS A 4 -14.29 -0.86 -9.08
CA LYS A 4 -13.36 -1.22 -8.02
C LYS A 4 -12.15 -1.90 -8.67
N ALA A 5 -11.20 -1.09 -9.10
CA ALA A 5 -10.01 -1.57 -9.79
C ALA A 5 -8.72 -1.20 -9.07
N TYR A 6 -8.78 -0.39 -8.02
CA TYR A 6 -7.61 0.16 -7.37
C TYR A 6 -7.26 -0.62 -6.11
N LEU A 7 -5.99 -0.98 -6.00
CA LEU A 7 -5.44 -1.66 -4.83
C LEU A 7 -4.55 -0.68 -4.09
N VAL A 8 -4.64 -0.67 -2.77
CA VAL A 8 -3.65 -0.01 -1.93
C VAL A 8 -2.65 -1.07 -1.50
N TYR A 9 -1.37 -0.77 -1.61
CA TYR A 9 -0.34 -1.73 -1.26
C TYR A 9 0.70 -1.09 -0.34
N ILE A 10 1.32 -1.93 0.48
CA ILE A 10 2.38 -1.53 1.39
C ILE A 10 3.61 -2.37 1.06
N LEU A 11 4.72 -1.69 0.77
CA LEU A 11 6.02 -2.31 0.63
C LEU A 11 6.84 -2.06 1.87
N LYS A 12 7.66 -3.02 2.25
CA LYS A 12 8.56 -2.92 3.38
C LYS A 12 9.94 -3.41 2.98
N ASN A 13 10.98 -2.74 3.44
CA ASN A 13 12.34 -3.16 3.17
C ASN A 13 13.01 -3.68 4.45
N ARG A 14 14.28 -4.08 4.35
CA ARG A 14 15.03 -4.64 5.47
C ARG A 14 15.19 -3.69 6.65
N MET A 15 15.15 -2.38 6.39
CA MET A 15 15.33 -1.35 7.41
C MET A 15 14.00 -0.91 8.01
N ASN A 16 12.94 -1.67 7.76
CA ASN A 16 11.58 -1.39 8.23
C ASN A 16 11.01 -0.08 7.66
N ARG A 17 11.55 0.41 6.56
CA ARG A 17 10.92 1.51 5.83
C ARG A 17 9.72 0.95 5.07
N ARG A 18 8.70 1.78 4.99
CA ARG A 18 7.48 1.44 4.25
C ARG A 18 7.24 2.41 3.13
N PHE A 19 6.75 1.90 2.02
CA PHE A 19 6.21 2.69 0.93
C PHE A 19 4.75 2.29 0.73
N ILE A 20 3.88 3.27 0.61
CA ILE A 20 2.43 3.03 0.47
C ILE A 20 1.98 3.71 -0.81
N GLY A 21 1.27 2.96 -1.66
CA GLY A 21 0.81 3.47 -2.93
C GLY A 21 -0.48 2.82 -3.38
N THR A 22 -0.97 3.29 -4.52
CA THR A 22 -2.13 2.72 -5.18
C THR A 22 -1.74 2.22 -6.55
N THR A 23 -2.37 1.15 -7.01
CA THR A 23 -2.07 0.55 -8.30
C THR A 23 -3.23 -0.32 -8.75
N GLU A 24 -3.24 -0.68 -10.00
CA GLU A 24 -4.13 -1.71 -10.51
C GLU A 24 -3.48 -3.09 -10.48
N ASN A 25 -2.16 -3.16 -10.26
CA ASN A 25 -1.42 -4.43 -10.24
C ASN A 25 -0.24 -4.33 -9.28
N ALA A 26 -0.41 -4.88 -8.08
CA ALA A 26 0.58 -4.77 -7.01
C ALA A 26 1.88 -5.51 -7.33
N GLU A 27 1.80 -6.67 -7.99
CA GLU A 27 3.01 -7.43 -8.33
C GLU A 27 3.86 -6.69 -9.35
N LYS A 28 3.23 -6.06 -10.32
CA LYS A 28 3.92 -5.25 -11.32
C LYS A 28 4.60 -4.05 -10.67
N GLU A 29 3.93 -3.42 -9.71
CA GLU A 29 4.51 -2.30 -8.98
C GLU A 29 5.70 -2.75 -8.14
N LEU A 30 5.58 -3.87 -7.44
CA LEU A 30 6.70 -4.40 -6.66
C LEU A 30 7.93 -4.63 -7.56
N ALA A 31 7.71 -5.22 -8.72
CA ALA A 31 8.81 -5.44 -9.68
C ALA A 31 9.43 -4.12 -10.13
N ALA A 32 8.59 -3.11 -10.40
CA ALA A 32 9.09 -1.80 -10.84
C ALA A 32 9.93 -1.12 -9.76
N HIS A 33 9.49 -1.16 -8.49
CA HIS A 33 10.27 -0.63 -7.38
C HIS A 33 11.62 -1.33 -7.26
N ASN A 34 11.64 -2.66 -7.37
CA ASN A 34 12.86 -3.44 -7.22
C ASN A 34 13.78 -3.33 -8.43
N GLN A 35 13.27 -2.92 -9.59
CA GLN A 35 14.09 -2.60 -10.75
C GLN A 35 14.69 -1.20 -10.69
N GLY A 36 14.30 -0.43 -9.68
CA GLY A 36 14.82 0.92 -9.48
C GLY A 36 14.18 1.97 -10.39
N LYS A 37 12.96 1.72 -10.86
CA LYS A 37 12.26 2.65 -11.76
C LYS A 37 11.81 3.93 -11.07
N TYR A 38 11.65 3.92 -9.75
CA TYR A 38 11.18 5.08 -9.01
C TYR A 38 12.30 5.63 -8.13
N LYS A 39 12.64 6.90 -8.34
CA LYS A 39 13.74 7.55 -7.64
C LYS A 39 13.62 7.48 -6.12
N GLY A 40 12.41 7.67 -5.61
CA GLY A 40 12.19 7.71 -4.17
C GLY A 40 12.40 6.39 -3.45
N THR A 41 12.25 5.27 -4.15
CA THR A 41 12.38 3.94 -3.56
C THR A 41 13.63 3.19 -3.99
N LYS A 42 14.27 3.66 -5.06
CA LYS A 42 15.46 2.99 -5.60
C LYS A 42 16.58 2.80 -4.58
N PRO A 43 16.95 3.80 -3.75
CA PRO A 43 18.04 3.64 -2.81
C PRO A 43 17.74 2.64 -1.68
N PHE A 44 16.49 2.28 -1.51
CA PHE A 44 16.06 1.47 -0.37
C PHE A 44 15.60 0.06 -0.75
N LYS A 45 15.79 -0.31 -2.00
CA LYS A 45 15.49 -1.68 -2.45
C LYS A 45 16.48 -2.67 -1.84
N PRO A 46 16.12 -3.97 -1.73
CA PRO A 46 14.90 -4.60 -2.23
C PRO A 46 13.70 -4.38 -1.33
N TRP A 47 12.54 -4.33 -1.95
CA TRP A 47 11.26 -4.19 -1.29
C TRP A 47 10.50 -5.51 -1.29
N GLN A 48 9.70 -5.72 -0.26
CA GLN A 48 8.79 -6.86 -0.19
C GLN A 48 7.37 -6.33 -0.02
N LEU A 49 6.41 -7.05 -0.56
CA LEU A 49 5.01 -6.71 -0.40
C LEU A 49 4.57 -7.12 1.01
N GLU A 50 4.22 -6.14 1.84
CA GLU A 50 3.76 -6.41 3.20
C GLU A 50 2.26 -6.64 3.25
N TRP A 51 1.50 -5.88 2.46
CA TRP A 51 0.04 -5.98 2.45
C TRP A 51 -0.51 -5.38 1.17
N VAL A 52 -1.65 -5.91 0.76
CA VAL A 52 -2.40 -5.42 -0.38
C VAL A 52 -3.89 -5.47 -0.04
N SER A 53 -4.61 -4.40 -0.36
CA SER A 53 -6.05 -4.35 -0.14
C SER A 53 -6.82 -5.14 -1.19
N ALA A 54 -8.09 -5.43 -0.90
CA ALA A 54 -9.03 -5.82 -1.93
C ALA A 54 -9.24 -4.64 -2.90
N PRO A 55 -9.73 -4.90 -4.13
CA PRO A 55 -10.00 -3.82 -5.07
C PRO A 55 -11.04 -2.83 -4.54
N GLN A 56 -10.80 -1.55 -4.81
CA GLN A 56 -11.60 -0.45 -4.32
C GLN A 56 -11.85 0.56 -5.41
N THR A 57 -12.80 1.48 -5.17
CA THR A 57 -12.94 2.65 -6.00
C THR A 57 -11.71 3.54 -5.84
N ARG A 58 -11.49 4.43 -6.81
CA ARG A 58 -10.39 5.37 -6.73
C ARG A 58 -10.46 6.22 -5.46
N ASN A 59 -11.64 6.75 -5.12
CA ASN A 59 -11.79 7.61 -3.94
C ASN A 59 -11.50 6.85 -2.66
N ASP A 60 -11.98 5.63 -2.52
CA ASP A 60 -11.72 4.83 -1.33
C ASP A 60 -10.24 4.48 -1.21
N SER A 61 -9.58 4.18 -2.34
CA SER A 61 -8.15 3.88 -2.32
C SER A 61 -7.32 5.08 -1.88
N ILE A 62 -7.69 6.28 -2.31
CA ILE A 62 -6.99 7.51 -1.91
C ILE A 62 -7.13 7.74 -0.41
N ARG A 63 -8.32 7.53 0.14
CA ARG A 63 -8.55 7.68 1.59
C ARG A 63 -7.74 6.69 2.39
N LEU A 64 -7.71 5.43 1.97
CA LEU A 64 -6.96 4.40 2.67
C LEU A 64 -5.46 4.66 2.57
N GLU A 65 -4.97 5.02 1.40
CA GLU A 65 -3.57 5.36 1.22
C GLU A 65 -3.15 6.51 2.13
N SER A 66 -3.98 7.56 2.20
CA SER A 66 -3.70 8.72 3.04
C SER A 66 -3.63 8.33 4.52
N ALA A 67 -4.56 7.52 4.99
CA ALA A 67 -4.57 7.05 6.39
C ALA A 67 -3.32 6.24 6.71
N LEU A 68 -2.93 5.34 5.81
CA LEU A 68 -1.73 4.53 6.01
C LEU A 68 -0.46 5.36 5.99
N ARG A 69 -0.37 6.32 5.07
CA ARG A 69 0.79 7.22 5.00
C ARG A 69 0.94 8.06 6.26
N HIS A 70 -0.17 8.50 6.82
CA HIS A 70 -0.14 9.29 8.06
C HIS A 70 0.53 8.52 9.20
N HIS A 71 0.38 7.21 9.23
CA HIS A 71 0.93 6.34 10.26
C HIS A 71 2.11 5.49 9.78
N LYS A 72 2.75 5.88 8.71
CA LYS A 72 3.76 5.10 8.00
C LYS A 72 4.88 4.57 8.89
N THR A 73 5.29 5.33 9.90
CA THR A 73 6.37 4.96 10.80
C THR A 73 5.89 4.28 12.09
N ASN A 74 4.59 4.10 12.26
CA ASN A 74 4.01 3.49 13.46
C ASN A 74 3.35 2.16 13.08
N THR A 75 4.05 1.06 13.34
CA THR A 75 3.62 -0.29 12.96
C THR A 75 2.26 -0.64 13.55
N ASP A 76 2.03 -0.33 14.82
CA ASP A 76 0.76 -0.66 15.49
C ASP A 76 -0.41 0.07 14.83
N MET A 77 -0.22 1.34 14.50
CA MET A 77 -1.26 2.13 13.83
C MET A 77 -1.51 1.64 12.41
N ILE A 78 -0.46 1.25 11.69
CA ILE A 78 -0.61 0.66 10.35
C ILE A 78 -1.56 -0.54 10.43
N TYR A 79 -1.30 -1.47 11.35
CA TYR A 79 -2.14 -2.66 11.48
C TYR A 79 -3.54 -2.36 11.99
N THR A 80 -3.69 -1.34 12.81
CA THR A 80 -5.02 -0.87 13.24
C THR A 80 -5.82 -0.36 12.05
N VAL A 81 -5.22 0.45 11.20
CA VAL A 81 -5.89 0.98 10.00
C VAL A 81 -6.29 -0.18 9.07
N ILE A 82 -5.39 -1.13 8.85
CA ILE A 82 -5.67 -2.30 8.02
C ILE A 82 -6.86 -3.08 8.58
N ARG A 83 -6.83 -3.39 9.87
CA ARG A 83 -7.89 -4.16 10.51
C ARG A 83 -9.23 -3.45 10.41
N ASP A 84 -9.27 -2.15 10.70
CA ASP A 84 -10.51 -1.38 10.63
C ASP A 84 -11.06 -1.36 9.21
N HIS A 85 -10.19 -1.22 8.23
CA HIS A 85 -10.58 -1.25 6.83
C HIS A 85 -11.18 -2.61 6.45
N GLU A 86 -10.53 -3.69 6.84
CA GLU A 86 -10.99 -5.04 6.51
C GLU A 86 -12.31 -5.38 7.20
N LEU A 87 -12.49 -4.92 8.43
CA LEU A 87 -13.74 -5.12 9.15
C LEU A 87 -14.91 -4.39 8.49
N LYS A 88 -14.68 -3.20 7.95
CA LYS A 88 -15.71 -2.47 7.22
C LYS A 88 -16.15 -3.22 5.96
N GLY A 89 -15.24 -3.93 5.33
CA GLY A 89 -15.55 -4.70 4.14
C GLY A 89 -16.43 -5.92 4.40
N LEU A 90 -16.61 -6.30 5.65
CA LEU A 90 -17.43 -7.46 6.01
C LEU A 90 -18.92 -7.14 6.16
N LYS A 91 -19.31 -5.88 6.02
CA LYS A 91 -20.71 -5.49 6.15
C LYS A 91 -21.50 -5.76 4.89
#